data_a015cc34fbdfa65d2ffbd4d660ed8665
#
_entry.id   a015cc34fbdfa65d2ffbd4d660ed8665
#
_cell.length_a   1.000
_cell.length_b   1.000
_cell.length_c   1.000
_cell.angle_alpha   90.00
_cell.angle_beta   90.00
_cell.angle_gamma   90.00
#
_symmetry.space_group_name_H-M   'P 1'
#
loop_
_entity.id
_entity.type
_entity.pdbx_description
1 polymer ?
#
loop_
_entity_poly.entity_id
_entity_poly.type
_entity_poly.pdbx_seq_one_letter_code
_entity_poly.pdbx_strand_id
1 'polypeptide(L)'
;TSRGLGDVYKRQVMKDADITLATGGPGMVKSAYSAGKPALGVGPGNTPVIIDDTADIKMAVSSIIHSKTFDNGMICASEQSVTVLDSIYDEVKKEFAYRGCYFLKKGEELDKVRKTIIINGALNSKIPGKSAYEIAKMAGVNVPEDTKILIGEVESVDISEEFAHEKLSPVLGMYRAKTFDEALAKAEQLVADGGYGHTASLYVHPAQKEKIAKHAEAMKTCRILINTPSSQGGIGDLYNFKLAPSLTLGCGSWGGNSVSENVGVKHLINIKTVAERREN
;
A
#
# COMPACT_ATOMS: atom_id res chain seq x y z
N THR A 1 2.46 -3.80 -33.66
CA THR A 1 2.96 -4.58 -32.50
C THR A 1 1.80 -5.14 -31.71
N SER A 2 1.97 -6.33 -31.12
CA SER A 2 0.93 -7.04 -30.34
C SER A 2 0.34 -6.22 -29.17
N ARG A 3 1.02 -5.19 -28.68
CA ARG A 3 0.51 -4.28 -27.64
C ARG A 3 -0.68 -3.43 -28.11
N GLY A 4 -0.71 -2.98 -29.37
CA GLY A 4 -1.82 -2.17 -29.90
C GLY A 4 -3.13 -2.97 -30.03
N LEU A 5 -3.07 -4.22 -30.46
CA LEU A 5 -4.24 -5.11 -30.52
C LEU A 5 -4.82 -5.40 -29.15
N GLY A 6 -3.97 -5.70 -28.14
CA GLY A 6 -4.41 -5.95 -26.77
C GLY A 6 -5.17 -4.76 -26.15
N ASP A 7 -4.75 -3.53 -26.42
CA ASP A 7 -5.43 -2.32 -25.93
C ASP A 7 -6.76 -2.06 -26.65
N VAL A 8 -6.85 -2.37 -27.92
CA VAL A 8 -8.11 -2.30 -28.70
C VAL A 8 -9.14 -3.29 -28.14
N TYR A 9 -8.75 -4.55 -27.93
CA TYR A 9 -9.64 -5.56 -27.36
C TYR A 9 -10.10 -5.22 -25.94
N LYS A 10 -9.20 -4.74 -25.08
CA LYS A 10 -9.56 -4.30 -23.72
C LYS A 10 -10.61 -3.19 -23.74
N ARG A 11 -10.44 -2.20 -24.59
CA ARG A 11 -11.41 -1.10 -24.73
C ARG A 11 -12.75 -1.58 -25.28
N GLN A 12 -12.73 -2.54 -26.21
CA GLN A 12 -13.96 -3.12 -26.75
C GLN A 12 -14.72 -3.88 -25.67
N VAL A 13 -14.05 -4.77 -24.90
CA VAL A 13 -14.67 -5.49 -23.78
C VAL A 13 -15.28 -4.54 -22.75
N MET A 14 -14.57 -3.44 -22.41
CA MET A 14 -15.09 -2.42 -21.48
C MET A 14 -16.33 -1.70 -22.04
N LYS A 15 -16.47 -1.54 -23.34
CA LYS A 15 -17.65 -0.93 -23.97
C LYS A 15 -18.84 -1.90 -24.06
N ASP A 16 -18.56 -3.18 -24.22
CA ASP A 16 -19.60 -4.21 -24.36
C ASP A 16 -20.12 -4.70 -23.01
N ALA A 17 -19.35 -4.54 -21.94
CA ALA A 17 -19.76 -4.92 -20.58
C ALA A 17 -20.83 -3.98 -20.01
N ASP A 18 -21.74 -4.52 -19.18
CA ASP A 18 -22.72 -3.72 -18.45
C ASP A 18 -22.08 -2.89 -17.33
N ILE A 19 -21.06 -3.45 -16.69
CA ILE A 19 -20.23 -2.80 -15.68
C ILE A 19 -18.80 -3.30 -15.78
N THR A 20 -17.84 -2.40 -15.58
CA THR A 20 -16.40 -2.74 -15.56
C THR A 20 -15.84 -2.67 -14.16
N LEU A 21 -15.16 -3.73 -13.72
CA LEU A 21 -14.33 -3.75 -12.53
C LEU A 21 -12.86 -3.71 -12.96
N ALA A 22 -12.16 -2.64 -12.61
CA ALA A 22 -10.77 -2.42 -13.01
C ALA A 22 -9.88 -2.18 -11.79
N THR A 23 -9.03 -3.15 -11.47
CA THR A 23 -7.98 -3.02 -10.46
C THR A 23 -6.63 -2.98 -11.15
N GLY A 24 -5.89 -1.89 -11.03
CA GLY A 24 -4.60 -1.77 -11.69
C GLY A 24 -4.05 -0.35 -11.75
N GLY A 25 -3.05 -0.16 -12.60
CA GLY A 25 -2.40 1.13 -12.74
C GLY A 25 -3.32 2.24 -13.29
N PRO A 26 -2.93 3.53 -13.13
CA PRO A 26 -3.77 4.69 -13.47
C PRO A 26 -4.30 4.67 -14.91
N GLY A 27 -3.53 4.15 -15.86
CA GLY A 27 -3.93 4.06 -17.27
C GLY A 27 -5.12 3.10 -17.50
N MET A 28 -5.17 1.98 -16.79
CA MET A 28 -6.28 1.03 -16.85
C MET A 28 -7.55 1.64 -16.23
N VAL A 29 -7.43 2.24 -15.07
CA VAL A 29 -8.54 2.91 -14.38
C VAL A 29 -9.13 4.04 -15.23
N LYS A 30 -8.27 4.87 -15.82
CA LYS A 30 -8.68 5.91 -16.78
C LYS A 30 -9.42 5.33 -18.00
N SER A 31 -8.93 4.21 -18.53
CA SER A 31 -9.57 3.55 -19.69
C SER A 31 -10.96 3.01 -19.32
N ALA A 32 -11.13 2.41 -18.13
CA ALA A 32 -12.40 1.93 -17.63
C ALA A 32 -13.43 3.07 -17.51
N TYR A 33 -13.07 4.17 -16.85
CA TYR A 33 -13.96 5.33 -16.69
C TYR A 33 -14.26 6.04 -18.02
N SER A 34 -13.38 5.93 -19.01
CA SER A 34 -13.56 6.53 -20.34
C SER A 34 -14.33 5.65 -21.31
N ALA A 35 -14.74 4.45 -20.90
CA ALA A 35 -15.44 3.50 -21.78
C ALA A 35 -16.92 3.87 -22.04
N GLY A 36 -17.48 4.82 -21.29
CA GLY A 36 -18.88 5.23 -21.41
C GLY A 36 -19.88 4.24 -20.78
N LYS A 37 -19.39 3.36 -19.89
CA LYS A 37 -20.16 2.40 -19.12
C LYS A 37 -19.90 2.58 -17.62
N PRO A 38 -20.80 2.15 -16.73
CA PRO A 38 -20.52 2.10 -15.29
C PRO A 38 -19.20 1.37 -15.02
N ALA A 39 -18.36 1.95 -14.18
CA ALA A 39 -17.08 1.38 -13.83
C ALA A 39 -16.73 1.57 -12.35
N LEU A 40 -16.11 0.54 -11.78
CA LEU A 40 -15.48 0.54 -10.46
C LEU A 40 -13.97 0.42 -10.68
N GLY A 41 -13.28 1.53 -10.61
CA GLY A 41 -11.83 1.58 -10.78
C GLY A 41 -11.12 1.73 -9.44
N VAL A 42 -9.97 1.07 -9.31
CA VAL A 42 -9.10 1.17 -8.15
C VAL A 42 -7.67 1.45 -8.61
N GLY A 43 -7.13 2.57 -8.15
CA GLY A 43 -5.79 3.03 -8.47
C GLY A 43 -4.69 2.47 -7.57
N PRO A 44 -3.45 2.95 -7.75
CA PRO A 44 -2.31 2.57 -6.94
C PRO A 44 -2.46 3.05 -5.50
N GLY A 45 -1.74 2.40 -4.59
CA GLY A 45 -1.59 2.82 -3.21
C GLY A 45 -0.12 3.03 -2.85
N ASN A 46 0.12 3.83 -1.83
CA ASN A 46 1.46 3.98 -1.24
C ASN A 46 1.31 3.96 0.28
N THR A 47 1.01 2.78 0.81
CA THR A 47 0.64 2.59 2.21
C THR A 47 1.77 2.95 3.17
N PRO A 48 1.69 4.07 3.91
CA PRO A 48 2.63 4.40 4.96
C PRO A 48 2.23 3.68 6.26
N VAL A 49 3.24 3.35 7.06
CA VAL A 49 3.07 2.81 8.41
C VAL A 49 3.79 3.70 9.41
N ILE A 50 3.17 3.96 10.54
CA ILE A 50 3.82 4.60 11.69
C ILE A 50 3.96 3.57 12.81
N ILE A 51 5.15 3.46 13.40
CA ILE A 51 5.37 2.74 14.66
C ILE A 51 5.61 3.80 15.73
N ASP A 52 4.60 3.97 16.58
CA ASP A 52 4.62 4.89 17.72
C ASP A 52 5.46 4.33 18.88
N ASP A 53 6.04 5.18 19.71
CA ASP A 53 6.87 4.79 20.85
C ASP A 53 6.13 3.99 21.95
N THR A 54 4.81 3.96 21.88
CA THR A 54 3.97 3.16 22.78
C THR A 54 3.57 1.81 22.19
N ALA A 55 4.01 1.50 20.95
CA ALA A 55 3.65 0.26 20.28
C ALA A 55 4.32 -0.97 20.88
N ASP A 56 3.69 -2.13 20.75
CA ASP A 56 4.37 -3.42 20.91
C ASP A 56 5.25 -3.66 19.68
N ILE A 57 6.55 -3.46 19.85
CA ILE A 57 7.54 -3.52 18.76
C ILE A 57 7.56 -4.92 18.11
N LYS A 58 7.49 -5.98 18.91
CA LYS A 58 7.54 -7.36 18.40
C LYS A 58 6.32 -7.67 17.55
N MET A 59 5.15 -7.27 18.00
CA MET A 59 3.90 -7.42 17.28
C MET A 59 3.91 -6.57 15.99
N ALA A 60 4.32 -5.30 16.07
CA ALA A 60 4.39 -4.39 14.94
C ALA A 60 5.31 -4.92 13.83
N VAL A 61 6.57 -5.26 14.17
CA VAL A 61 7.55 -5.78 13.21
C VAL A 61 7.11 -7.12 12.62
N SER A 62 6.61 -8.03 13.46
CA SER A 62 6.08 -9.32 12.99
C SER A 62 4.94 -9.14 11.99
N SER A 63 4.01 -8.25 12.29
CA SER A 63 2.85 -7.95 11.44
C SER A 63 3.28 -7.34 10.10
N ILE A 64 4.21 -6.38 10.11
CA ILE A 64 4.74 -5.75 8.91
C ILE A 64 5.46 -6.78 8.02
N ILE A 65 6.30 -7.63 8.60
CA ILE A 65 6.99 -8.69 7.84
C ILE A 65 5.98 -9.65 7.24
N HIS A 66 5.02 -10.12 8.03
CA HIS A 66 3.97 -11.03 7.55
C HIS A 66 3.18 -10.42 6.38
N SER A 67 2.80 -9.16 6.51
CA SER A 67 2.09 -8.41 5.48
C SER A 67 2.94 -8.19 4.22
N LYS A 68 4.18 -7.74 4.38
CA LYS A 68 5.06 -7.37 3.27
C LYS A 68 5.62 -8.56 2.50
N THR A 69 5.68 -9.74 3.11
CA THR A 69 6.08 -10.99 2.46
C THR A 69 4.91 -11.77 1.87
N PHE A 70 3.68 -11.46 2.27
CA PHE A 70 2.49 -12.04 1.68
C PHE A 70 2.43 -11.70 0.18
N ASP A 71 2.33 -12.73 -0.65
CA ASP A 71 2.35 -12.59 -2.11
C ASP A 71 3.54 -11.73 -2.62
N ASN A 72 4.70 -11.87 -1.99
CA ASN A 72 5.89 -11.05 -2.26
C ASN A 72 5.61 -9.53 -2.32
N GLY A 73 4.71 -9.05 -1.46
CA GLY A 73 4.37 -7.62 -1.35
C GLY A 73 3.58 -7.05 -2.53
N MET A 74 2.95 -7.89 -3.34
CA MET A 74 2.16 -7.45 -4.50
C MET A 74 0.80 -6.87 -4.12
N ILE A 75 0.28 -7.16 -2.93
CA ILE A 75 -0.99 -6.57 -2.48
C ILE A 75 -0.81 -5.05 -2.37
N CYS A 76 -1.67 -4.30 -3.04
CA CYS A 76 -1.61 -2.84 -3.10
C CYS A 76 -1.78 -2.16 -1.73
N ALA A 77 -2.37 -2.85 -0.74
CA ALA A 77 -2.43 -2.41 0.65
C ALA A 77 -1.18 -2.77 1.47
N SER A 78 -0.18 -3.46 0.89
CA SER A 78 1.05 -3.79 1.62
C SER A 78 1.84 -2.53 1.96
N GLU A 79 2.53 -2.58 3.07
CA GLU A 79 3.35 -1.48 3.57
C GLU A 79 4.42 -1.09 2.54
N GLN A 80 4.51 0.17 2.17
CA GLN A 80 5.54 0.69 1.27
C GLN A 80 6.65 1.40 2.04
N SER A 81 6.32 1.93 3.20
CA SER A 81 7.23 2.64 4.07
C SER A 81 6.88 2.45 5.53
N VAL A 82 7.86 2.55 6.41
CA VAL A 82 7.67 2.58 7.86
C VAL A 82 8.38 3.78 8.45
N THR A 83 7.63 4.63 9.15
CA THR A 83 8.17 5.75 9.92
C THR A 83 8.16 5.37 11.40
N VAL A 84 9.31 5.39 12.02
CA VAL A 84 9.51 4.96 13.41
C VAL A 84 9.92 6.15 14.26
N LEU A 85 9.33 6.29 15.45
CA LEU A 85 9.75 7.32 16.40
C LEU A 85 11.18 7.08 16.88
N ASP A 86 11.93 8.15 17.01
CA ASP A 86 13.38 8.16 17.29
C ASP A 86 13.74 7.38 18.54
N SER A 87 12.91 7.50 19.59
CA SER A 87 13.10 6.83 20.90
C SER A 87 13.18 5.31 20.82
N ILE A 88 12.53 4.69 19.82
CA ILE A 88 12.46 3.23 19.65
C ILE A 88 13.10 2.75 18.33
N TYR A 89 13.64 3.66 17.53
CA TYR A 89 14.10 3.36 16.17
C TYR A 89 15.12 2.22 16.12
N ASP A 90 16.12 2.27 16.98
CA ASP A 90 17.19 1.28 16.97
C ASP A 90 16.72 -0.09 17.49
N GLU A 91 15.71 -0.13 18.37
CA GLU A 91 15.09 -1.37 18.83
C GLU A 91 14.25 -2.00 17.70
N VAL A 92 13.45 -1.21 17.01
CA VAL A 92 12.67 -1.65 15.83
C VAL A 92 13.60 -2.18 14.74
N LYS A 93 14.70 -1.48 14.48
CA LYS A 93 15.71 -1.91 13.50
C LYS A 93 16.33 -3.26 13.87
N LYS A 94 16.69 -3.46 15.14
CA LYS A 94 17.22 -4.73 15.65
C LYS A 94 16.19 -5.86 15.49
N GLU A 95 14.93 -5.59 15.78
CA GLU A 95 13.86 -6.59 15.66
C GLU A 95 13.61 -6.99 14.19
N PHE A 96 13.62 -6.04 13.24
CA PHE A 96 13.57 -6.35 11.80
C PHE A 96 14.75 -7.23 11.38
N ALA A 97 15.97 -6.87 11.75
CA ALA A 97 17.17 -7.64 11.43
C ALA A 97 17.13 -9.04 12.04
N TYR A 98 16.75 -9.17 13.30
CA TYR A 98 16.59 -10.46 13.98
C TYR A 98 15.62 -11.39 13.27
N ARG A 99 14.57 -10.84 12.65
CA ARG A 99 13.56 -11.60 11.90
C ARG A 99 13.90 -11.85 10.43
N GLY A 100 15.14 -11.56 10.01
CA GLY A 100 15.62 -11.89 8.67
C GLY A 100 15.39 -10.80 7.61
N CYS A 101 15.19 -9.55 8.01
CA CYS A 101 15.22 -8.42 7.10
C CYS A 101 16.65 -7.91 6.91
N TYR A 102 16.98 -7.48 5.71
CA TYR A 102 18.30 -6.98 5.37
C TYR A 102 18.27 -5.45 5.21
N PHE A 103 19.08 -4.78 6.01
CA PHE A 103 19.28 -3.33 5.90
C PHE A 103 20.36 -3.03 4.88
N LEU A 104 19.98 -2.35 3.80
CA LEU A 104 20.90 -1.95 2.75
C LEU A 104 21.93 -0.97 3.29
N LYS A 105 23.20 -1.20 2.99
CA LYS A 105 24.28 -0.31 3.39
C LYS A 105 24.13 1.03 2.66
N LYS A 106 24.28 2.11 3.40
CA LYS A 106 24.26 3.47 2.84
C LYS A 106 25.32 3.62 1.72
N GLY A 107 24.97 4.37 0.70
CA GLY A 107 25.78 4.53 -0.50
C GLY A 107 25.51 3.42 -1.52
N GLU A 108 26.51 2.60 -1.83
CA GLU A 108 26.48 1.73 -3.01
C GLU A 108 25.30 0.73 -3.07
N GLU A 109 24.98 0.03 -1.97
CA GLU A 109 23.89 -0.94 -1.98
C GLU A 109 22.54 -0.27 -2.11
N LEU A 110 22.33 0.83 -1.36
CA LEU A 110 21.10 1.60 -1.40
C LEU A 110 20.86 2.18 -2.79
N ASP A 111 21.90 2.75 -3.43
CA ASP A 111 21.82 3.35 -4.77
C ASP A 111 21.60 2.30 -5.86
N LYS A 112 22.18 1.12 -5.73
CA LYS A 112 21.92 0.00 -6.65
C LYS A 112 20.46 -0.44 -6.59
N VAL A 113 19.88 -0.54 -5.39
CA VAL A 113 18.48 -0.92 -5.24
C VAL A 113 17.56 0.19 -5.75
N ARG A 114 17.83 1.48 -5.47
CA ARG A 114 17.08 2.61 -6.05
C ARG A 114 16.94 2.48 -7.57
N LYS A 115 18.07 2.35 -8.26
CA LYS A 115 18.12 2.22 -9.74
C LYS A 115 17.46 0.95 -10.26
N THR A 116 17.26 -0.05 -9.40
CA THR A 116 16.62 -1.32 -9.76
C THR A 116 15.11 -1.25 -9.59
N ILE A 117 14.61 -0.63 -8.53
CA ILE A 117 13.17 -0.58 -8.24
C ILE A 117 12.43 0.45 -9.10
N ILE A 118 13.03 1.60 -9.36
CA ILE A 118 12.43 2.66 -10.18
C ILE A 118 13.32 2.90 -11.42
N ILE A 119 12.71 2.85 -12.60
CA ILE A 119 13.37 3.10 -13.88
C ILE A 119 12.61 4.19 -14.62
N ASN A 120 13.28 5.28 -14.96
CA ASN A 120 12.67 6.43 -15.63
C ASN A 120 11.41 6.96 -14.91
N GLY A 121 11.44 7.04 -13.57
CA GLY A 121 10.33 7.54 -12.76
C GLY A 121 9.15 6.58 -12.61
N ALA A 122 9.27 5.33 -13.06
CA ALA A 122 8.21 4.33 -12.96
C ALA A 122 8.72 3.05 -12.30
N LEU A 123 7.83 2.32 -11.64
CA LEU A 123 8.13 1.00 -11.08
C LEU A 123 8.67 0.07 -12.18
N ASN A 124 9.81 -0.55 -11.93
CA ASN A 124 10.37 -1.57 -12.81
C ASN A 124 9.41 -2.77 -12.90
N SER A 125 8.86 -3.00 -14.08
CA SER A 125 7.86 -4.06 -14.32
C SER A 125 8.36 -5.49 -14.06
N LYS A 126 9.67 -5.67 -13.85
CA LYS A 126 10.28 -6.97 -13.52
C LYS A 126 10.32 -7.25 -12.01
N ILE A 127 9.98 -6.26 -11.17
CA ILE A 127 10.06 -6.35 -9.71
C ILE A 127 8.83 -7.02 -9.08
N PRO A 128 7.57 -6.67 -9.46
CA PRO A 128 6.40 -7.28 -8.82
C PRO A 128 6.45 -8.81 -8.86
N GLY A 129 6.17 -9.42 -7.72
CA GLY A 129 6.18 -10.88 -7.53
C GLY A 129 7.57 -11.51 -7.25
N LYS A 130 8.64 -10.73 -7.29
CA LYS A 130 9.99 -11.19 -6.96
C LYS A 130 10.23 -11.21 -5.45
N SER A 131 11.00 -12.20 -4.99
CA SER A 131 11.50 -12.24 -3.62
C SER A 131 12.54 -11.13 -3.36
N ALA A 132 12.79 -10.81 -2.09
CA ALA A 132 13.83 -9.87 -1.70
C ALA A 132 15.22 -10.28 -2.23
N TYR A 133 15.52 -11.59 -2.18
CA TYR A 133 16.76 -12.15 -2.73
C TYR A 133 16.91 -11.94 -4.24
N GLU A 134 15.86 -12.23 -5.03
CA GLU A 134 15.88 -12.02 -6.47
C GLU A 134 16.07 -10.52 -6.81
N ILE A 135 15.43 -9.61 -6.08
CA ILE A 135 15.58 -8.16 -6.28
C ILE A 135 17.01 -7.72 -5.93
N ALA A 136 17.57 -8.18 -4.81
CA ALA A 136 18.96 -7.92 -4.44
C ALA A 136 19.93 -8.41 -5.52
N LYS A 137 19.72 -9.63 -6.05
CA LYS A 137 20.52 -10.17 -7.15
C LYS A 137 20.42 -9.34 -8.43
N MET A 138 19.21 -8.87 -8.77
CA MET A 138 19.01 -7.94 -9.90
C MET A 138 19.75 -6.62 -9.71
N ALA A 139 19.84 -6.13 -8.48
CA ALA A 139 20.56 -4.92 -8.12
C ALA A 139 22.10 -5.14 -7.98
N GLY A 140 22.58 -6.38 -8.04
CA GLY A 140 23.99 -6.68 -7.79
C GLY A 140 24.40 -6.47 -6.33
N VAL A 141 23.49 -6.77 -5.39
CA VAL A 141 23.67 -6.71 -3.94
C VAL A 141 23.65 -8.13 -3.38
N ASN A 142 24.64 -8.50 -2.58
CA ASN A 142 24.73 -9.82 -1.96
C ASN A 142 23.99 -9.81 -0.61
N VAL A 143 22.97 -10.63 -0.50
CA VAL A 143 22.17 -10.84 0.72
C VAL A 143 21.98 -12.33 0.97
N PRO A 144 21.67 -12.78 2.20
CA PRO A 144 21.26 -14.15 2.47
C PRO A 144 20.05 -14.56 1.61
N GLU A 145 19.98 -15.80 1.18
CA GLU A 145 18.94 -16.30 0.30
C GLU A 145 17.54 -16.26 0.97
N ASP A 146 17.51 -16.43 2.28
CA ASP A 146 16.31 -16.39 3.12
C ASP A 146 15.90 -14.98 3.55
N THR A 147 16.53 -13.93 2.99
CA THR A 147 16.18 -12.53 3.25
C THR A 147 14.70 -12.27 2.94
N LYS A 148 13.98 -11.79 3.95
CA LYS A 148 12.54 -11.55 3.85
C LYS A 148 12.20 -10.23 3.20
N ILE A 149 12.87 -9.15 3.60
CA ILE A 149 12.62 -7.78 3.12
C ILE A 149 13.96 -7.07 2.97
N LEU A 150 14.12 -6.30 1.90
CA LEU A 150 15.18 -5.31 1.75
C LEU A 150 14.72 -3.98 2.35
N ILE A 151 15.42 -3.45 3.33
CA ILE A 151 15.06 -2.19 3.99
C ILE A 151 16.09 -1.12 3.63
N GLY A 152 15.62 -0.02 3.04
CA GLY A 152 16.40 1.19 2.82
C GLY A 152 16.12 2.21 3.90
N GLU A 153 17.14 2.59 4.68
CA GLU A 153 17.06 3.73 5.59
C GLU A 153 17.25 5.02 4.79
N VAL A 154 16.18 5.78 4.65
CA VAL A 154 16.13 7.00 3.84
C VAL A 154 15.54 8.16 4.64
N GLU A 155 15.87 9.39 4.25
CA GLU A 155 15.48 10.61 4.98
C GLU A 155 14.33 11.33 4.28
N SER A 156 14.39 11.42 2.95
CA SER A 156 13.39 12.12 2.15
C SER A 156 12.17 11.25 1.88
N VAL A 157 11.00 11.83 2.08
CA VAL A 157 9.69 11.27 1.68
C VAL A 157 9.19 11.86 0.37
N ASP A 158 9.96 12.76 -0.23
CA ASP A 158 9.66 13.36 -1.53
C ASP A 158 9.69 12.30 -2.63
N ILE A 159 8.83 12.47 -3.62
CA ILE A 159 8.70 11.51 -4.74
C ILE A 159 9.97 11.38 -5.60
N SER A 160 10.94 12.26 -5.45
CA SER A 160 12.27 12.10 -6.06
C SER A 160 13.12 11.01 -5.41
N GLU A 161 12.75 10.54 -4.21
CA GLU A 161 13.36 9.38 -3.56
C GLU A 161 12.65 8.10 -4.00
N GLU A 162 13.37 7.19 -4.61
CA GLU A 162 12.80 5.95 -5.16
C GLU A 162 12.16 5.05 -4.08
N PHE A 163 12.65 5.09 -2.84
CA PHE A 163 12.01 4.37 -1.74
C PHE A 163 10.69 4.99 -1.26
N ALA A 164 10.38 6.21 -1.68
CA ALA A 164 9.09 6.85 -1.40
C ALA A 164 7.96 6.35 -2.31
N HIS A 165 8.27 5.68 -3.42
CA HIS A 165 7.28 5.14 -4.36
C HIS A 165 6.62 3.84 -3.88
N GLU A 166 5.49 3.49 -4.51
CA GLU A 166 4.93 2.14 -4.45
C GLU A 166 5.89 1.15 -5.13
N LYS A 167 6.21 0.04 -4.47
CA LYS A 167 7.21 -0.92 -4.92
C LYS A 167 6.67 -2.31 -5.27
N LEU A 168 5.45 -2.64 -4.83
CA LEU A 168 4.76 -3.93 -5.06
C LEU A 168 5.70 -5.15 -4.94
N SER A 169 6.53 -5.14 -3.89
CA SER A 169 7.62 -6.10 -3.69
C SER A 169 8.10 -6.06 -2.24
N PRO A 170 8.87 -7.05 -1.76
CA PRO A 170 9.44 -7.05 -0.41
C PRO A 170 10.63 -6.07 -0.27
N VAL A 171 10.40 -4.81 -0.65
CA VAL A 171 11.30 -3.66 -0.44
C VAL A 171 10.56 -2.59 0.35
N LEU A 172 11.18 -2.09 1.42
CA LEU A 172 10.57 -1.16 2.37
C LEU A 172 11.48 0.06 2.58
N GLY A 173 10.93 1.27 2.53
CA GLY A 173 11.58 2.47 3.00
C GLY A 173 11.42 2.61 4.51
N MET A 174 12.49 2.93 5.25
CA MET A 174 12.42 3.18 6.68
C MET A 174 12.88 4.59 7.02
N TYR A 175 12.01 5.32 7.70
CA TYR A 175 12.18 6.72 8.07
C TYR A 175 12.24 6.88 9.59
N ARG A 176 12.97 7.87 10.04
CA ARG A 176 13.04 8.29 11.44
C ARG A 176 12.22 9.56 11.65
N ALA A 177 11.48 9.66 12.75
CA ALA A 177 10.76 10.85 13.15
C ALA A 177 11.01 11.16 14.63
N LYS A 178 11.19 12.43 14.97
CA LYS A 178 11.42 12.86 16.36
C LYS A 178 10.14 12.88 17.20
N THR A 179 9.02 13.14 16.54
CA THR A 179 7.71 13.26 17.18
C THR A 179 6.64 12.52 16.36
N PHE A 180 5.51 12.23 17.00
CA PHE A 180 4.35 11.65 16.31
C PHE A 180 3.85 12.57 15.18
N ASP A 181 3.88 13.89 15.38
CA ASP A 181 3.45 14.85 14.37
C ASP A 181 4.38 14.88 13.15
N GLU A 182 5.69 14.72 13.35
CA GLU A 182 6.63 14.56 12.24
C GLU A 182 6.38 13.25 11.49
N ALA A 183 6.12 12.15 12.21
CA ALA A 183 5.79 10.88 11.59
C ALA A 183 4.49 10.97 10.77
N LEU A 184 3.50 11.67 11.30
CA LEU A 184 2.24 11.92 10.64
C LEU A 184 2.42 12.73 9.36
N ALA A 185 3.17 13.84 9.42
CA ALA A 185 3.47 14.67 8.25
C ALA A 185 4.20 13.90 7.14
N LYS A 186 5.16 13.03 7.50
CA LYS A 186 5.83 12.14 6.54
C LYS A 186 4.84 11.18 5.89
N ALA A 187 3.94 10.58 6.66
CA ALA A 187 2.92 9.67 6.15
C ALA A 187 1.91 10.39 5.24
N GLU A 188 1.48 11.60 5.58
CA GLU A 188 0.62 12.44 4.73
C GLU A 188 1.27 12.75 3.38
N GLN A 189 2.54 13.13 3.38
CA GLN A 189 3.29 13.41 2.15
C GLN A 189 3.40 12.17 1.26
N LEU A 190 3.73 10.99 1.82
CA LEU A 190 3.79 9.72 1.09
C LEU A 190 2.45 9.34 0.45
N VAL A 191 1.33 9.60 1.15
CA VAL A 191 -0.01 9.40 0.60
C VAL A 191 -0.32 10.42 -0.50
N ALA A 192 0.05 11.69 -0.30
CA ALA A 192 -0.20 12.75 -1.28
C ALA A 192 0.53 12.50 -2.61
N ASP A 193 1.79 12.07 -2.54
CA ASP A 193 2.63 11.85 -3.72
C ASP A 193 2.38 10.48 -4.37
N GLY A 194 2.08 9.46 -3.58
CA GLY A 194 1.89 8.09 -4.05
C GLY A 194 0.47 7.72 -4.47
N GLY A 195 -0.50 8.55 -4.18
CA GLY A 195 -1.92 8.36 -4.48
C GLY A 195 -2.82 8.31 -3.26
N TYR A 196 -3.79 9.23 -3.24
CA TYR A 196 -4.80 9.33 -2.19
C TYR A 196 -5.79 8.15 -2.18
N GLY A 197 -6.37 7.92 -1.03
CA GLY A 197 -7.58 7.11 -0.86
C GLY A 197 -7.34 5.64 -0.53
N HIS A 198 -6.11 5.13 -0.62
CA HIS A 198 -5.89 3.68 -0.48
C HIS A 198 -5.91 3.21 0.99
N THR A 199 -4.78 3.14 1.66
CA THR A 199 -4.63 2.53 3.00
C THR A 199 -3.51 3.24 3.77
N ALA A 200 -3.67 3.35 5.09
CA ALA A 200 -2.62 3.77 6.02
C ALA A 200 -2.68 2.92 7.29
N SER A 201 -1.55 2.70 7.95
CA SER A 201 -1.46 1.86 9.15
C SER A 201 -0.73 2.57 10.28
N LEU A 202 -1.15 2.26 11.51
CA LEU A 202 -0.56 2.78 12.74
C LEU A 202 -0.41 1.64 13.76
N TYR A 203 0.79 1.44 14.26
CA TYR A 203 1.07 0.61 15.43
C TYR A 203 1.26 1.49 16.65
N VAL A 204 0.44 1.29 17.67
CA VAL A 204 0.33 2.17 18.83
C VAL A 204 -0.34 1.41 19.99
N HIS A 205 -0.07 1.78 21.24
CA HIS A 205 -0.81 1.22 22.35
C HIS A 205 -2.30 1.58 22.26
N PRO A 206 -3.24 0.63 22.42
CA PRO A 206 -4.67 0.86 22.22
C PRO A 206 -5.30 1.95 23.11
N ALA A 207 -4.66 2.32 24.22
CA ALA A 207 -5.10 3.41 25.09
C ALA A 207 -4.83 4.81 24.49
N GLN A 208 -3.97 4.95 23.48
CA GLN A 208 -3.61 6.23 22.85
C GLN A 208 -4.70 6.69 21.87
N LYS A 209 -5.92 6.88 22.37
CA LYS A 209 -7.09 7.23 21.54
C LYS A 209 -6.92 8.53 20.75
N GLU A 210 -6.24 9.52 21.32
CA GLU A 210 -5.95 10.80 20.68
C GLU A 210 -5.02 10.62 19.48
N LYS A 211 -3.94 9.84 19.59
CA LYS A 211 -3.05 9.55 18.46
C LYS A 211 -3.77 8.77 17.36
N ILE A 212 -4.61 7.80 17.74
CA ILE A 212 -5.43 7.04 16.80
C ILE A 212 -6.39 7.97 16.03
N ALA A 213 -7.11 8.84 16.75
CA ALA A 213 -8.04 9.79 16.16
C ALA A 213 -7.31 10.77 15.23
N LYS A 214 -6.19 11.35 15.68
CA LYS A 214 -5.37 12.27 14.91
C LYS A 214 -4.84 11.63 13.61
N HIS A 215 -4.35 10.39 13.68
CA HIS A 215 -3.92 9.65 12.49
C HIS A 215 -5.09 9.41 11.52
N ALA A 216 -6.25 8.99 12.04
CA ALA A 216 -7.42 8.73 11.20
C ALA A 216 -7.97 9.99 10.52
N GLU A 217 -7.87 11.15 11.18
CA GLU A 217 -8.29 12.44 10.62
C GLU A 217 -7.33 12.95 9.55
N ALA A 218 -6.01 12.82 9.78
CA ALA A 218 -5.00 13.33 8.89
C ALA A 218 -4.88 12.51 7.59
N MET A 219 -4.98 11.17 7.70
CA MET A 219 -4.77 10.29 6.54
C MET A 219 -5.95 10.35 5.56
N LYS A 220 -5.72 10.88 4.37
CA LYS A 220 -6.68 10.87 3.25
C LYS A 220 -6.70 9.49 2.58
N THR A 221 -7.06 8.46 3.35
CA THR A 221 -7.19 7.07 2.90
C THR A 221 -8.51 6.46 3.37
N CYS A 222 -9.08 5.57 2.59
CA CYS A 222 -10.36 4.92 2.90
C CYS A 222 -10.23 3.79 3.92
N ARG A 223 -9.01 3.30 4.17
CA ARG A 223 -8.71 2.25 5.15
C ARG A 223 -7.64 2.73 6.12
N ILE A 224 -8.01 2.79 7.38
CA ILE A 224 -7.11 3.08 8.50
C ILE A 224 -7.00 1.80 9.33
N LEU A 225 -5.80 1.23 9.39
CA LEU A 225 -5.53 -0.03 10.08
C LEU A 225 -4.72 0.23 11.35
N ILE A 226 -5.23 -0.23 12.47
CA ILE A 226 -4.58 -0.06 13.77
C ILE A 226 -4.09 -1.43 14.25
N ASN A 227 -2.80 -1.55 14.52
CA ASN A 227 -2.16 -2.77 15.02
C ASN A 227 -2.49 -4.02 14.18
N THR A 228 -2.53 -3.85 12.87
CA THR A 228 -3.01 -4.88 11.94
C THR A 228 -2.04 -4.98 10.74
N PRO A 229 -1.67 -6.20 10.30
CA PRO A 229 -0.91 -6.39 9.05
C PRO A 229 -1.67 -5.77 7.89
N SER A 230 -1.03 -4.88 7.13
CA SER A 230 -1.75 -4.00 6.21
C SER A 230 -2.34 -4.75 5.01
N SER A 231 -1.61 -5.72 4.44
CA SER A 231 -2.12 -6.53 3.33
C SER A 231 -3.39 -7.29 3.72
N GLN A 232 -3.29 -8.15 4.74
CA GLN A 232 -4.39 -9.01 5.16
C GLN A 232 -5.54 -8.20 5.77
N GLY A 233 -5.22 -7.20 6.59
CA GLY A 233 -6.24 -6.32 7.17
C GLY A 233 -6.97 -5.50 6.12
N GLY A 234 -6.26 -5.01 5.11
CA GLY A 234 -6.83 -4.21 4.01
C GLY A 234 -7.74 -5.01 3.09
N ILE A 235 -7.34 -6.23 2.72
CA ILE A 235 -8.20 -7.13 1.91
C ILE A 235 -9.41 -7.66 2.68
N GLY A 236 -9.43 -7.51 4.01
CA GLY A 236 -10.59 -7.80 4.85
C GLY A 236 -10.69 -9.24 5.36
N ASP A 237 -11.53 -9.41 6.38
CA ASP A 237 -11.96 -10.68 6.99
C ASP A 237 -10.88 -11.50 7.72
N LEU A 238 -9.61 -11.07 7.77
CA LEU A 238 -8.57 -11.82 8.46
C LEU A 238 -8.27 -11.28 9.87
N TYR A 239 -8.27 -9.97 10.07
CA TYR A 239 -7.93 -9.32 11.34
C TYR A 239 -9.00 -8.39 11.89
N ASN A 240 -10.06 -8.16 11.12
CA ASN A 240 -11.15 -7.26 11.51
C ASN A 240 -12.43 -7.63 10.76
N PHE A 241 -13.59 -7.26 11.32
CA PHE A 241 -14.92 -7.48 10.74
C PHE A 241 -15.51 -6.20 10.10
N LYS A 242 -14.71 -5.13 9.97
CA LYS A 242 -15.18 -3.86 9.39
C LYS A 242 -15.01 -3.79 7.88
N LEU A 243 -14.03 -4.52 7.34
CA LEU A 243 -13.72 -4.54 5.93
C LEU A 243 -14.18 -5.85 5.32
N ALA A 244 -15.05 -5.79 4.31
CA ALA A 244 -15.48 -6.96 3.58
C ALA A 244 -14.33 -7.57 2.77
N PRO A 245 -14.27 -8.90 2.59
CA PRO A 245 -13.23 -9.54 1.78
C PRO A 245 -13.25 -9.04 0.33
N SER A 246 -12.11 -8.53 -0.13
CA SER A 246 -11.95 -8.06 -1.51
C SER A 246 -10.48 -7.87 -1.88
N LEU A 247 -10.16 -8.06 -3.16
CA LEU A 247 -8.89 -7.62 -3.75
C LEU A 247 -9.03 -6.30 -4.53
N THR A 248 -10.25 -5.72 -4.54
CA THR A 248 -10.53 -4.43 -5.17
C THR A 248 -10.86 -3.41 -4.08
N LEU A 249 -9.86 -2.61 -3.74
CA LEU A 249 -9.86 -1.73 -2.57
C LEU A 249 -10.14 -0.29 -3.01
N GLY A 250 -11.42 0.12 -3.06
CA GLY A 250 -11.82 1.44 -3.51
C GLY A 250 -11.14 2.58 -2.77
N CYS A 251 -10.70 3.59 -3.51
CA CYS A 251 -9.96 4.74 -2.97
C CYS A 251 -10.83 6.01 -2.87
N GLY A 252 -12.12 5.90 -3.14
CA GLY A 252 -13.08 7.01 -3.06
C GLY A 252 -12.73 8.18 -3.98
N SER A 253 -13.37 9.30 -3.76
CA SER A 253 -13.14 10.53 -4.53
C SER A 253 -11.72 11.07 -4.36
N TRP A 254 -11.07 10.84 -3.23
CA TRP A 254 -9.67 11.19 -3.03
C TRP A 254 -8.74 10.52 -4.05
N GLY A 255 -8.98 9.23 -4.35
CA GLY A 255 -8.23 8.48 -5.36
C GLY A 255 -8.84 8.54 -6.77
N GLY A 256 -9.83 9.43 -7.01
CA GLY A 256 -10.53 9.52 -8.29
C GLY A 256 -11.36 8.27 -8.62
N ASN A 257 -11.86 7.57 -7.61
CA ASN A 257 -12.63 6.34 -7.75
C ASN A 257 -14.11 6.58 -7.43
N SER A 258 -14.98 5.77 -8.02
CA SER A 258 -16.43 5.77 -7.78
C SER A 258 -16.86 5.00 -6.52
N VAL A 259 -15.93 4.36 -5.83
CA VAL A 259 -16.18 3.56 -4.63
C VAL A 259 -15.08 3.78 -3.60
N SER A 260 -15.44 3.90 -2.32
CA SER A 260 -14.52 4.12 -1.19
C SER A 260 -14.35 2.91 -0.28
N GLU A 261 -15.05 1.81 -0.56
CA GLU A 261 -15.02 0.59 0.24
C GLU A 261 -14.43 -0.59 -0.54
N ASN A 262 -14.25 -1.71 0.12
CA ASN A 262 -13.88 -2.97 -0.49
C ASN A 262 -15.02 -3.44 -1.41
N VAL A 263 -14.73 -3.63 -2.69
CA VAL A 263 -15.75 -3.97 -3.68
C VAL A 263 -16.18 -5.43 -3.52
N GLY A 264 -17.45 -5.64 -3.33
CA GLY A 264 -18.08 -6.95 -3.22
C GLY A 264 -19.27 -7.09 -4.18
N VAL A 265 -19.98 -8.20 -4.08
CA VAL A 265 -21.12 -8.55 -4.96
C VAL A 265 -22.18 -7.46 -5.03
N LYS A 266 -22.47 -6.79 -3.91
CA LYS A 266 -23.45 -5.69 -3.85
C LYS A 266 -23.19 -4.55 -4.85
N HIS A 267 -21.95 -4.37 -5.28
CA HIS A 267 -21.57 -3.33 -6.23
C HIS A 267 -21.79 -3.73 -7.70
N LEU A 268 -22.01 -5.01 -7.95
CA LEU A 268 -22.15 -5.59 -9.28
C LEU A 268 -23.61 -5.99 -9.61
N ILE A 269 -24.54 -5.73 -8.70
CA ILE A 269 -25.96 -6.05 -8.86
C ILE A 269 -26.81 -4.78 -8.84
N ASN A 270 -27.96 -4.85 -9.51
CA ASN A 270 -28.99 -3.82 -9.42
C ASN A 270 -29.93 -4.12 -8.25
N ILE A 271 -30.07 -3.15 -7.34
CA ILE A 271 -30.98 -3.23 -6.20
C ILE A 271 -32.28 -2.51 -6.57
N LYS A 272 -33.42 -3.22 -6.44
CA LYS A 272 -34.76 -2.66 -6.61
C LYS A 272 -35.37 -2.38 -5.24
N THR A 273 -35.93 -1.20 -5.08
CA THR A 273 -36.68 -0.85 -3.87
C THR A 273 -38.17 -0.84 -4.17
N VAL A 274 -38.92 -1.59 -3.38
CA VAL A 274 -40.38 -1.53 -3.38
C VAL A 274 -40.81 -0.68 -2.18
N ALA A 275 -41.52 0.39 -2.43
CA ALA A 275 -42.03 1.29 -1.39
C ALA A 275 -43.55 1.36 -1.42
N GLU A 276 -44.18 1.06 -0.29
CA GLU A 276 -45.62 1.18 -0.12
C GLU A 276 -45.98 2.44 0.67
N ARG A 277 -47.20 2.98 0.39
CA ARG A 277 -47.71 4.10 1.15
C ARG A 277 -48.01 3.66 2.59
N ARG A 278 -47.62 4.44 3.57
CA ARG A 278 -48.09 4.26 4.94
C ARG A 278 -49.59 4.60 5.00
N GLU A 279 -50.40 3.65 5.48
CA GLU A 279 -51.75 3.88 5.89
C GLU A 279 -51.73 4.38 7.33
N ASN A 280 -52.49 5.49 7.60
CA ASN A 280 -52.58 6.08 8.95
C ASN A 280 -53.57 5.25 9.80
#